data_539ec19beb62bc5deaa76e40f73dbad2
#
_entry.id   539ec19beb62bc5deaa76e40f73dbad2
#
_cell.length_a   1.000
_cell.length_b   1.000
_cell.length_c   1.000
_cell.angle_alpha   90.00
_cell.angle_beta   90.00
_cell.angle_gamma   90.00
#
_symmetry.space_group_name_H-M   'P 1'
#
loop_
_entity.id
_entity.type
_entity.pdbx_description
1 polymer ?
#
loop_
_entity_poly.entity_id
_entity_poly.type
_entity_poly.pdbx_seq_one_letter_code
_entity_poly.pdbx_strand_id
1 'polypeptide(L)'
;MLQVSLPELCVTESNKKLLTDRCQSAWEKINKLEVIKFKLQLDLNDKNEALQIDKDMLNLDKDCANITYKSDPLKTPKRMITYEQWLEKCEATKKMAEDGLQDTLSLRESLFVARERARNALRAQTDVTNYMMRKRIYDTQRARNELEWQKMKMEENMDKLAAELKIMGEQFSDKINALKVAETRLETRGYRPGIELAADEADIGLKEEVQNLKETIRQLQEKLDCAKATYNALEAASIKIALDLADKEHSLETDIRALEMRSALEPKRLQGTEKNLVLARVSDEVPKTEM
;
A
#
# COMPACT_ATOMS: atom_id res chain seq x y z
N MET A 1 1.71 8.80 -0.52
CA MET A 1 1.83 7.40 -0.96
C MET A 1 3.00 6.64 -0.35
N LEU A 2 4.23 7.09 -0.46
CA LEU A 2 5.42 6.41 0.05
C LEU A 2 5.35 6.04 1.55
N GLN A 3 4.81 6.90 2.41
CA GLN A 3 4.69 6.62 3.85
C GLN A 3 3.72 5.49 4.20
N VAL A 4 2.70 5.24 3.38
CA VAL A 4 1.69 4.20 3.62
C VAL A 4 2.17 2.82 3.14
N SER A 5 2.98 2.77 2.08
CA SER A 5 3.50 1.51 1.51
C SER A 5 4.84 1.06 2.09
N LEU A 6 5.58 1.94 2.78
CA LEU A 6 6.89 1.62 3.35
C LEU A 6 6.86 0.45 4.36
N PRO A 7 5.91 0.37 5.31
CA PRO A 7 5.82 -0.76 6.24
C PRO A 7 5.58 -2.10 5.52
N GLU A 8 4.77 -2.11 4.47
CA GLU A 8 4.49 -3.30 3.66
C GLU A 8 5.73 -3.78 2.91
N LEU A 9 6.53 -2.86 2.38
CA LEU A 9 7.80 -3.16 1.74
C LEU A 9 8.77 -3.81 2.74
N CYS A 10 8.92 -3.25 3.94
CA CYS A 10 9.76 -3.81 5.00
C CYS A 10 9.33 -5.23 5.41
N VAL A 11 8.02 -5.48 5.55
CA VAL A 11 7.50 -6.83 5.84
C VAL A 11 7.79 -7.79 4.70
N THR A 12 7.63 -7.34 3.45
CA THR A 12 7.91 -8.15 2.26
C THR A 12 9.39 -8.53 2.16
N GLU A 13 10.30 -7.59 2.37
CA GLU A 13 11.75 -7.83 2.36
C GLU A 13 12.18 -8.76 3.51
N SER A 14 11.67 -8.55 4.70
CA SER A 14 11.92 -9.41 5.86
C SER A 14 11.45 -10.85 5.62
N ASN A 15 10.23 -11.01 5.10
CA ASN A 15 9.68 -12.32 4.74
C ASN A 15 10.48 -13.00 3.63
N LYS A 16 10.90 -12.24 2.60
CA LYS A 16 11.75 -12.74 1.52
C LYS A 16 13.06 -13.30 2.07
N LYS A 17 13.73 -12.58 2.95
CA LYS A 17 14.97 -13.02 3.58
C LYS A 17 14.73 -14.29 4.41
N LEU A 18 13.73 -14.28 5.29
CA LEU A 18 13.38 -15.44 6.12
C LEU A 18 13.11 -16.68 5.26
N LEU A 19 12.31 -16.55 4.20
CA LEU A 19 11.97 -17.68 3.32
C LEU A 19 13.18 -18.17 2.52
N THR A 20 14.08 -17.27 2.08
CA THR A 20 15.32 -17.65 1.42
C THR A 20 16.22 -18.46 2.34
N ASP A 21 16.41 -18.03 3.61
CA ASP A 21 17.20 -18.78 4.59
C ASP A 21 16.60 -20.15 4.89
N ARG A 22 15.26 -20.26 4.92
CA ARG A 22 14.55 -21.53 5.10
C ARG A 22 14.67 -22.44 3.88
N CYS A 23 14.64 -21.92 2.68
CA CYS A 23 14.89 -22.68 1.46
C CYS A 23 16.31 -23.25 1.45
N GLN A 24 17.31 -22.47 1.85
CA GLN A 24 18.69 -22.94 1.98
C GLN A 24 18.81 -24.10 2.99
N SER A 25 18.20 -23.95 4.17
CA SER A 25 18.19 -25.01 5.20
C SER A 25 17.51 -26.30 4.70
N ALA A 26 16.43 -26.18 3.92
CA ALA A 26 15.75 -27.30 3.31
C ALA A 26 16.64 -27.99 2.26
N TRP A 27 17.34 -27.24 1.43
CA TRP A 27 18.26 -27.74 0.44
C TRP A 27 19.44 -28.52 1.06
N GLU A 28 20.03 -27.98 2.12
CA GLU A 28 21.07 -28.67 2.87
C GLU A 28 20.59 -29.99 3.49
N LYS A 29 19.35 -30.03 3.96
CA LYS A 29 18.75 -31.27 4.50
C LYS A 29 18.50 -32.28 3.41
N ILE A 30 18.05 -31.87 2.21
CA ILE A 30 17.89 -32.77 1.05
C ILE A 30 19.22 -33.41 0.71
N ASN A 31 20.30 -32.64 0.61
CA ASN A 31 21.63 -33.19 0.32
C ASN A 31 22.10 -34.20 1.39
N LYS A 32 21.83 -33.91 2.67
CA LYS A 32 22.12 -34.89 3.76
C LYS A 32 21.31 -36.17 3.60
N LEU A 33 20.04 -36.08 3.26
CA LEU A 33 19.19 -37.26 3.05
C LEU A 33 19.62 -38.06 1.85
N GLU A 34 20.10 -37.46 0.78
CA GLU A 34 20.66 -38.14 -0.39
C GLU A 34 21.89 -38.97 -0.01
N VAL A 35 22.78 -38.42 0.84
CA VAL A 35 23.94 -39.19 1.36
C VAL A 35 23.49 -40.37 2.22
N ILE A 36 22.50 -40.19 3.08
CA ILE A 36 21.94 -41.25 3.91
C ILE A 36 21.31 -42.32 3.01
N LYS A 37 20.50 -41.95 2.04
CA LYS A 37 19.89 -42.82 1.07
C LYS A 37 20.92 -43.64 0.32
N PHE A 38 21.99 -43.01 -0.15
CA PHE A 38 23.09 -43.70 -0.85
C PHE A 38 23.75 -44.75 0.04
N LYS A 39 24.04 -44.44 1.31
CA LYS A 39 24.63 -45.39 2.26
C LYS A 39 23.71 -46.58 2.54
N LEU A 40 22.41 -46.31 2.72
CA LEU A 40 21.41 -47.38 2.89
C LEU A 40 21.30 -48.27 1.67
N GLN A 41 21.32 -47.68 0.47
CA GLN A 41 21.25 -48.40 -0.78
C GLN A 41 22.47 -49.32 -0.98
N LEU A 42 23.66 -48.83 -0.61
CA LEU A 42 24.89 -49.63 -0.65
C LEU A 42 24.81 -50.79 0.33
N ASP A 43 24.43 -50.56 1.59
CA ASP A 43 24.29 -51.60 2.62
C ASP A 43 23.22 -52.65 2.24
N LEU A 44 22.13 -52.20 1.62
CA LEU A 44 21.08 -53.07 1.13
C LEU A 44 21.58 -53.96 -0.02
N ASN A 45 22.34 -53.41 -0.96
CA ASN A 45 22.91 -54.13 -2.07
C ASN A 45 23.92 -55.21 -1.55
N ASP A 46 24.82 -54.83 -0.63
CA ASP A 46 25.78 -55.75 -0.02
C ASP A 46 25.09 -56.90 0.71
N LYS A 47 24.00 -56.63 1.45
CA LYS A 47 23.20 -57.67 2.13
C LYS A 47 22.45 -58.55 1.15
N ASN A 48 21.93 -58.00 0.06
CA ASN A 48 21.25 -58.81 -0.97
C ASN A 48 22.25 -59.74 -1.69
N GLU A 49 23.47 -59.22 -2.00
CA GLU A 49 24.51 -60.05 -2.58
C GLU A 49 24.96 -61.21 -1.64
N ALA A 50 25.20 -60.88 -0.35
CA ALA A 50 25.50 -61.88 0.68
C ALA A 50 24.39 -62.91 0.79
N LEU A 51 23.13 -62.48 0.84
CA LEU A 51 21.97 -63.39 0.91
C LEU A 51 21.86 -64.28 -0.32
N GLN A 52 22.22 -63.83 -1.53
CA GLN A 52 22.22 -64.57 -2.74
C GLN A 52 23.33 -65.65 -2.69
N ILE A 53 24.54 -65.28 -2.24
CA ILE A 53 25.66 -66.25 -2.04
C ILE A 53 25.28 -67.33 -1.06
N ASP A 54 24.67 -66.94 0.08
CA ASP A 54 24.23 -67.91 1.09
C ASP A 54 23.16 -68.89 0.54
N LYS A 55 22.20 -68.42 -0.25
CA LYS A 55 21.19 -69.25 -0.92
C LYS A 55 21.82 -70.15 -1.93
N ASP A 56 22.80 -69.68 -2.71
CA ASP A 56 23.49 -70.51 -3.67
C ASP A 56 24.31 -71.63 -2.96
N MET A 57 24.95 -71.34 -1.82
CA MET A 57 25.65 -72.29 -0.99
C MET A 57 24.72 -73.32 -0.32
N LEU A 58 23.52 -72.86 0.10
CA LEU A 58 22.50 -73.77 0.67
C LEU A 58 22.03 -74.86 -0.36
N ASN A 59 21.98 -74.47 -1.64
CA ASN A 59 21.58 -75.36 -2.75
C ASN A 59 22.73 -76.20 -3.28
N LEU A 60 23.94 -76.09 -2.74
CA LEU A 60 25.10 -76.82 -3.18
C LEU A 60 25.00 -78.26 -2.62
N ASP A 61 24.99 -79.30 -3.50
CA ASP A 61 24.98 -80.71 -3.16
C ASP A 61 26.24 -81.42 -3.72
N LYS A 62 26.52 -82.61 -3.22
CA LYS A 62 27.65 -83.47 -3.58
C LYS A 62 27.73 -83.80 -5.09
N ASP A 63 26.59 -83.70 -5.79
CA ASP A 63 26.47 -84.00 -7.21
C ASP A 63 26.60 -82.78 -8.12
N CYS A 64 26.85 -81.57 -7.52
CA CYS A 64 27.03 -80.35 -8.28
C CYS A 64 28.38 -80.38 -9.04
N ALA A 65 28.37 -79.98 -10.31
CA ALA A 65 29.57 -79.90 -11.17
C ALA A 65 30.61 -78.87 -10.78
N ASN A 66 30.25 -77.89 -9.94
CA ASN A 66 31.12 -76.76 -9.53
C ASN A 66 31.82 -76.99 -8.17
N ILE A 67 31.72 -78.19 -7.54
CA ILE A 67 32.46 -78.46 -6.31
C ILE A 67 33.88 -78.83 -6.64
N THR A 68 34.87 -78.26 -5.91
CA THR A 68 36.31 -78.57 -6.09
C THR A 68 37.05 -78.53 -4.76
N TYR A 69 38.19 -79.24 -4.65
CA TYR A 69 39.10 -79.10 -3.52
C TYR A 69 39.73 -77.71 -3.48
N LYS A 70 39.80 -77.08 -2.30
CA LYS A 70 40.43 -75.78 -2.08
C LYS A 70 41.77 -75.97 -1.36
N SER A 71 42.80 -75.20 -1.73
CA SER A 71 44.16 -75.33 -1.20
C SER A 71 44.28 -74.90 0.28
N ASP A 72 43.48 -73.91 0.72
CA ASP A 72 43.57 -73.42 2.08
C ASP A 72 42.17 -72.99 2.60
N PRO A 73 41.26 -73.93 2.87
CA PRO A 73 39.86 -73.68 3.16
C PRO A 73 39.63 -72.99 4.53
N LEU A 74 40.61 -73.06 5.45
CA LEU A 74 40.52 -72.48 6.81
C LEU A 74 41.11 -71.11 6.92
N LYS A 75 41.62 -70.50 5.84
CA LYS A 75 42.19 -69.20 5.84
C LYS A 75 41.09 -68.12 6.00
N THR A 76 41.20 -67.35 7.06
CA THR A 76 40.28 -66.26 7.36
C THR A 76 40.60 -65.00 6.49
N PRO A 77 39.66 -64.48 5.73
CA PRO A 77 39.88 -63.25 4.97
C PRO A 77 40.31 -62.09 5.85
N LYS A 78 41.30 -61.32 5.44
CA LYS A 78 41.82 -60.19 6.22
C LYS A 78 40.78 -59.06 6.57
N ARG A 79 39.68 -59.01 5.84
CA ARG A 79 38.58 -58.05 6.03
C ARG A 79 37.39 -58.62 6.80
N MET A 80 37.50 -59.84 7.31
CA MET A 80 36.43 -60.49 8.08
C MET A 80 36.28 -59.74 9.41
N ILE A 81 35.06 -59.37 9.76
CA ILE A 81 34.68 -58.73 11.02
C ILE A 81 33.90 -59.71 11.88
N THR A 82 33.85 -59.49 13.21
CA THR A 82 33.03 -60.33 14.10
C THR A 82 31.54 -60.06 13.90
N TYR A 83 30.71 -60.99 14.31
CA TYR A 83 29.25 -60.85 14.24
C TYR A 83 28.77 -59.63 15.06
N GLU A 84 29.36 -59.41 16.22
CA GLU A 84 29.04 -58.25 17.06
C GLU A 84 29.36 -56.95 16.35
N GLN A 85 30.53 -56.83 15.72
CA GLN A 85 30.92 -55.63 14.93
C GLN A 85 30.00 -55.42 13.72
N TRP A 86 29.53 -56.51 13.10
CA TRP A 86 28.55 -56.41 12.00
C TRP A 86 27.20 -55.91 12.48
N LEU A 87 26.70 -56.43 13.64
CA LEU A 87 25.45 -56.02 14.26
C LEU A 87 25.50 -54.54 14.65
N GLU A 88 26.58 -54.11 15.30
CA GLU A 88 26.79 -52.70 15.68
C GLU A 88 26.76 -51.77 14.47
N LYS A 89 27.38 -52.16 13.33
CA LYS A 89 27.32 -51.38 12.09
C LYS A 89 25.89 -51.31 11.53
N CYS A 90 25.14 -52.39 11.56
CA CYS A 90 23.74 -52.41 11.12
C CYS A 90 22.88 -51.51 11.96
N GLU A 91 23.02 -51.54 13.29
CA GLU A 91 22.30 -50.68 14.22
C GLU A 91 22.68 -49.20 14.04
N ALA A 92 23.97 -48.90 13.85
CA ALA A 92 24.43 -47.53 13.56
C ALA A 92 23.85 -46.98 12.25
N THR A 93 23.79 -47.80 11.20
CA THR A 93 23.19 -47.42 9.91
C THR A 93 21.69 -47.17 10.06
N LYS A 94 20.97 -48.04 10.78
CA LYS A 94 19.55 -47.86 11.09
C LYS A 94 19.30 -46.59 11.88
N LYS A 95 20.05 -46.38 12.96
CA LYS A 95 19.95 -45.18 13.80
C LYS A 95 20.20 -43.90 13.00
N MET A 96 21.24 -43.89 12.14
CA MET A 96 21.52 -42.74 11.26
C MET A 96 20.32 -42.41 10.36
N ALA A 97 19.61 -43.41 9.85
CA ALA A 97 18.42 -43.22 9.02
C ALA A 97 17.24 -42.71 9.83
N GLU A 98 17.00 -43.25 11.02
CA GLU A 98 15.93 -42.82 11.93
C GLU A 98 16.13 -41.39 12.38
N ASP A 99 17.35 -41.02 12.81
CA ASP A 99 17.71 -39.65 13.19
C ASP A 99 17.51 -38.68 12.00
N GLY A 100 17.91 -39.10 10.80
CA GLY A 100 17.69 -38.32 9.58
C GLY A 100 16.21 -38.08 9.26
N LEU A 101 15.34 -39.08 9.47
CA LEU A 101 13.89 -38.93 9.32
C LEU A 101 13.29 -37.99 10.38
N GLN A 102 13.64 -38.21 11.65
CA GLN A 102 13.16 -37.38 12.76
C GLN A 102 13.49 -35.88 12.57
N ASP A 103 14.74 -35.61 12.22
CA ASP A 103 15.19 -34.24 11.90
C ASP A 103 14.42 -33.65 10.70
N THR A 104 14.08 -34.48 9.71
CA THR A 104 13.30 -34.03 8.54
C THR A 104 11.88 -33.66 8.92
N LEU A 105 11.23 -34.44 9.78
CA LEU A 105 9.89 -34.12 10.28
C LEU A 105 9.89 -32.81 11.04
N SER A 106 10.84 -32.61 11.96
CA SER A 106 11.00 -31.35 12.72
C SER A 106 11.25 -30.16 11.79
N LEU A 107 12.12 -30.31 10.77
CA LEU A 107 12.37 -29.25 9.79
C LEU A 107 11.11 -28.91 8.98
N ARG A 108 10.37 -29.93 8.49
CA ARG A 108 9.11 -29.73 7.74
C ARG A 108 8.09 -28.95 8.55
N GLU A 109 7.93 -29.26 9.84
CA GLU A 109 7.04 -28.54 10.74
C GLU A 109 7.49 -27.08 10.90
N SER A 110 8.79 -26.84 11.14
CA SER A 110 9.34 -25.48 11.27
C SER A 110 9.18 -24.66 9.99
N LEU A 111 9.34 -25.27 8.81
CA LEU A 111 9.13 -24.65 7.51
C LEU A 111 7.66 -24.27 7.28
N PHE A 112 6.74 -25.16 7.65
CA PHE A 112 5.31 -24.90 7.58
C PHE A 112 4.93 -23.69 8.44
N VAL A 113 5.34 -23.68 9.70
CA VAL A 113 5.07 -22.57 10.63
C VAL A 113 5.68 -21.25 10.12
N ALA A 114 6.92 -21.28 9.62
CA ALA A 114 7.58 -20.09 9.09
C ALA A 114 6.82 -19.52 7.86
N ARG A 115 6.41 -20.39 6.93
CA ARG A 115 5.62 -20.02 5.76
C ARG A 115 4.28 -19.39 6.15
N GLU A 116 3.53 -20.00 7.05
CA GLU A 116 2.22 -19.48 7.48
C GLU A 116 2.37 -18.16 8.25
N ARG A 117 3.40 -18.00 9.09
CA ARG A 117 3.70 -16.72 9.75
C ARG A 117 4.01 -15.63 8.73
N ALA A 118 4.87 -15.89 7.76
CA ALA A 118 5.20 -14.93 6.70
C ALA A 118 3.96 -14.54 5.87
N ARG A 119 3.13 -15.51 5.52
CA ARG A 119 1.88 -15.32 4.78
C ARG A 119 0.88 -14.45 5.56
N ASN A 120 0.70 -14.74 6.86
CA ASN A 120 -0.22 -14.01 7.71
C ASN A 120 0.27 -12.59 7.99
N ALA A 121 1.57 -12.38 8.23
CA ALA A 121 2.16 -11.07 8.41
C ALA A 121 2.00 -10.20 7.15
N LEU A 122 2.26 -10.76 5.97
CA LEU A 122 2.06 -10.04 4.70
C LEU A 122 0.58 -9.67 4.50
N ARG A 123 -0.35 -10.63 4.73
CA ARG A 123 -1.78 -10.36 4.59
C ARG A 123 -2.25 -9.26 5.53
N ALA A 124 -1.89 -9.35 6.82
CA ALA A 124 -2.26 -8.34 7.80
C ALA A 124 -1.74 -6.94 7.39
N GLN A 125 -0.49 -6.86 6.93
CA GLN A 125 0.08 -5.58 6.50
C GLN A 125 -0.58 -5.06 5.20
N THR A 126 -0.92 -5.94 4.26
CA THR A 126 -1.66 -5.58 3.04
C THR A 126 -3.04 -5.02 3.38
N ASP A 127 -3.77 -5.64 4.32
CA ASP A 127 -5.09 -5.17 4.78
C ASP A 127 -4.98 -3.79 5.43
N VAL A 128 -3.97 -3.56 6.28
CA VAL A 128 -3.68 -2.25 6.90
C VAL A 128 -3.39 -1.20 5.83
N THR A 129 -2.52 -1.52 4.86
CA THR A 129 -2.16 -0.60 3.78
C THR A 129 -3.39 -0.24 2.94
N ASN A 130 -4.20 -1.23 2.55
CA ASN A 130 -5.44 -1.01 1.79
C ASN A 130 -6.45 -0.16 2.56
N TYR A 131 -6.60 -0.38 3.87
CA TYR A 131 -7.44 0.44 4.72
C TYR A 131 -6.97 1.90 4.76
N MET A 132 -5.66 2.14 4.96
CA MET A 132 -5.09 3.48 5.00
C MET A 132 -5.23 4.22 3.66
N MET A 133 -5.09 3.51 2.54
CA MET A 133 -5.33 4.09 1.21
C MET A 133 -6.79 4.47 1.00
N ARG A 134 -7.74 3.61 1.35
CA ARG A 134 -9.19 3.93 1.29
C ARG A 134 -9.55 5.11 2.18
N LYS A 135 -9.00 5.15 3.39
CA LYS A 135 -9.18 6.29 4.29
C LYS A 135 -8.67 7.58 3.67
N ARG A 136 -7.47 7.58 3.10
CA ARG A 136 -6.91 8.75 2.43
C ARG A 136 -7.77 9.21 1.23
N ILE A 137 -8.25 8.28 0.40
CA ILE A 137 -9.17 8.58 -0.70
C ILE A 137 -10.41 9.27 -0.15
N TYR A 138 -11.03 8.73 0.89
CA TYR A 138 -12.21 9.33 1.54
C TYR A 138 -11.92 10.75 2.07
N ASP A 139 -10.82 10.93 2.79
CA ASP A 139 -10.43 12.23 3.35
C ASP A 139 -10.16 13.26 2.22
N THR A 140 -9.53 12.84 1.11
CA THR A 140 -9.28 13.69 -0.05
C THR A 140 -10.58 14.05 -0.77
N GLN A 141 -11.51 13.10 -0.94
CA GLN A 141 -12.84 13.37 -1.50
C GLN A 141 -13.63 14.37 -0.67
N ARG A 142 -13.59 14.22 0.66
CA ARG A 142 -14.23 15.16 1.56
C ARG A 142 -13.64 16.56 1.44
N ALA A 143 -12.32 16.66 1.40
CA ALA A 143 -11.63 17.95 1.23
C ALA A 143 -11.95 18.60 -0.14
N ARG A 144 -12.01 17.81 -1.22
CA ARG A 144 -12.41 18.28 -2.55
C ARG A 144 -13.85 18.83 -2.54
N ASN A 145 -14.79 18.10 -1.96
CA ASN A 145 -16.19 18.52 -1.92
C ASN A 145 -16.37 19.82 -1.09
N GLU A 146 -15.59 19.96 -0.02
CA GLU A 146 -15.56 21.20 0.77
C GLU A 146 -15.04 22.39 -0.04
N LEU A 147 -13.96 22.20 -0.80
CA LEU A 147 -13.42 23.25 -1.68
C LEU A 147 -14.39 23.59 -2.82
N GLU A 148 -15.10 22.62 -3.40
CA GLU A 148 -16.15 22.88 -4.39
C GLU A 148 -17.27 23.75 -3.80
N TRP A 149 -17.73 23.42 -2.59
CA TRP A 149 -18.75 24.19 -1.91
C TRP A 149 -18.26 25.61 -1.62
N GLN A 150 -17.03 25.78 -1.13
CA GLN A 150 -16.43 27.09 -0.88
C GLN A 150 -16.29 27.91 -2.15
N LYS A 151 -15.88 27.31 -3.27
CA LYS A 151 -15.80 27.95 -4.58
C LYS A 151 -17.16 28.48 -5.03
N MET A 152 -18.17 27.63 -4.99
CA MET A 152 -19.55 28.01 -5.36
C MET A 152 -20.06 29.16 -4.49
N LYS A 153 -19.79 29.12 -3.17
CA LYS A 153 -20.21 30.17 -2.25
C LYS A 153 -19.49 31.48 -2.50
N MET A 154 -18.23 31.40 -2.88
CA MET A 154 -17.41 32.58 -3.22
C MET A 154 -17.90 33.23 -4.53
N GLU A 155 -18.20 32.45 -5.56
CA GLU A 155 -18.77 32.87 -6.82
C GLU A 155 -20.12 33.61 -6.58
N GLU A 156 -21.02 33.03 -5.78
CA GLU A 156 -22.29 33.67 -5.38
C GLU A 156 -22.08 35.02 -4.69
N ASN A 157 -21.07 35.10 -3.80
CA ASN A 157 -20.77 36.35 -3.10
C ASN A 157 -20.14 37.42 -4.04
N MET A 158 -19.31 36.98 -5.00
CA MET A 158 -18.74 37.88 -6.01
C MET A 158 -19.83 38.45 -6.92
N ASP A 159 -20.80 37.64 -7.34
CA ASP A 159 -21.93 38.08 -8.16
C ASP A 159 -22.78 39.12 -7.43
N LYS A 160 -23.07 38.89 -6.14
CA LYS A 160 -23.78 39.89 -5.29
C LYS A 160 -23.01 41.19 -5.17
N LEU A 161 -21.71 41.10 -4.87
CA LEU A 161 -20.86 42.29 -4.74
C LEU A 161 -20.71 43.04 -6.06
N ALA A 162 -20.65 42.34 -7.20
CA ALA A 162 -20.63 42.97 -8.53
C ALA A 162 -21.93 43.75 -8.81
N ALA A 163 -23.08 43.20 -8.45
CA ALA A 163 -24.36 43.88 -8.56
C ALA A 163 -24.41 45.12 -7.66
N GLU A 164 -23.95 45.02 -6.41
CA GLU A 164 -23.86 46.17 -5.48
C GLU A 164 -22.92 47.27 -5.99
N LEU A 165 -21.75 46.89 -6.53
CA LEU A 165 -20.79 47.80 -7.14
C LEU A 165 -21.40 48.59 -8.31
N LYS A 166 -22.23 47.94 -9.13
CA LYS A 166 -22.94 48.59 -10.23
C LYS A 166 -23.93 49.62 -9.71
N ILE A 167 -24.76 49.26 -8.74
CA ILE A 167 -25.76 50.16 -8.12
C ILE A 167 -25.05 51.35 -7.45
N MET A 168 -23.99 51.09 -6.67
CA MET A 168 -23.22 52.20 -6.05
C MET A 168 -22.57 53.11 -7.08
N GLY A 169 -22.09 52.58 -8.20
CA GLY A 169 -21.53 53.35 -9.31
C GLY A 169 -22.57 54.26 -9.97
N GLU A 170 -23.78 53.78 -10.18
CA GLU A 170 -24.92 54.57 -10.69
C GLU A 170 -25.28 55.72 -9.69
N GLN A 171 -25.43 55.38 -8.40
CA GLN A 171 -25.70 56.34 -7.34
C GLN A 171 -24.60 57.42 -7.24
N PHE A 172 -23.33 57.04 -7.36
CA PHE A 172 -22.20 57.96 -7.36
C PHE A 172 -22.28 58.95 -8.53
N SER A 173 -22.58 58.44 -9.75
CA SER A 173 -22.78 59.28 -10.93
C SER A 173 -23.94 60.28 -10.74
N ASP A 174 -25.07 59.82 -10.19
CA ASP A 174 -26.23 60.65 -9.91
C ASP A 174 -25.92 61.78 -8.92
N LYS A 175 -25.16 61.46 -7.86
CA LYS A 175 -24.73 62.49 -6.89
C LYS A 175 -23.75 63.52 -7.49
N ILE A 176 -22.87 63.09 -8.40
CA ILE A 176 -22.01 64.06 -9.15
C ILE A 176 -22.85 64.92 -10.01
N ASN A 177 -23.87 64.48 -10.70
CA ASN A 177 -24.74 65.28 -11.53
C ASN A 177 -25.56 66.22 -10.68
N ALA A 178 -26.06 65.80 -9.53
CA ALA A 178 -26.74 66.70 -8.57
C ALA A 178 -25.82 67.84 -8.08
N LEU A 179 -24.55 67.47 -7.77
CA LEU A 179 -23.55 68.50 -7.34
C LEU A 179 -23.30 69.51 -8.44
N LYS A 180 -23.15 69.11 -9.72
CA LYS A 180 -22.99 70.04 -10.85
C LYS A 180 -24.16 70.99 -10.95
N VAL A 181 -25.40 70.51 -10.77
CA VAL A 181 -26.59 71.39 -10.78
C VAL A 181 -26.57 72.39 -9.63
N ALA A 182 -26.26 71.93 -8.40
CA ALA A 182 -26.20 72.80 -7.23
C ALA A 182 -25.10 73.90 -7.36
N GLU A 183 -23.90 73.49 -7.83
CA GLU A 183 -22.80 74.46 -8.07
C GLU A 183 -23.12 75.44 -9.19
N THR A 184 -23.76 75.02 -10.31
CA THR A 184 -24.19 75.91 -11.39
C THR A 184 -25.24 76.90 -10.89
N ARG A 185 -26.20 76.49 -10.07
CA ARG A 185 -27.17 77.36 -9.45
C ARG A 185 -26.52 78.37 -8.54
N LEU A 186 -25.57 77.97 -7.75
CA LEU A 186 -24.84 78.86 -6.82
C LEU A 186 -24.01 79.89 -7.59
N GLU A 187 -23.28 79.44 -8.64
CA GLU A 187 -22.52 80.33 -9.53
C GLU A 187 -23.42 81.36 -10.23
N THR A 188 -24.53 80.96 -10.85
CA THR A 188 -25.46 81.80 -11.59
C THR A 188 -26.07 82.84 -10.65
N ARG A 189 -26.34 82.52 -9.39
CA ARG A 189 -26.80 83.52 -8.38
C ARG A 189 -25.78 84.63 -8.11
N GLY A 190 -24.46 84.30 -8.25
CA GLY A 190 -23.39 85.30 -8.13
C GLY A 190 -23.43 86.44 -9.19
N TYR A 191 -24.17 86.26 -10.29
CA TYR A 191 -24.34 87.26 -11.36
C TYR A 191 -25.53 88.24 -11.13
N ARG A 192 -26.21 88.18 -9.96
CA ARG A 192 -27.30 89.04 -9.63
C ARG A 192 -26.84 90.52 -9.55
N PRO A 193 -27.55 91.51 -10.14
CA PRO A 193 -27.12 92.86 -10.19
C PRO A 193 -27.41 93.62 -8.88
N GLY A 194 -26.46 94.51 -8.48
CA GLY A 194 -26.63 95.50 -7.43
C GLY A 194 -27.03 94.89 -6.06
N ILE A 195 -28.06 95.50 -5.44
CA ILE A 195 -28.57 95.14 -4.12
C ILE A 195 -29.28 93.74 -4.11
N GLU A 196 -29.66 93.24 -5.27
CA GLU A 196 -30.25 91.89 -5.41
C GLU A 196 -29.22 90.77 -5.17
N LEU A 197 -27.93 91.05 -5.06
CA LEU A 197 -26.89 90.12 -4.65
C LEU A 197 -26.87 89.96 -3.12
N ALA A 198 -27.94 89.42 -2.56
CA ALA A 198 -28.12 89.24 -1.14
C ALA A 198 -27.92 87.78 -0.77
N ALA A 199 -27.29 87.50 0.40
CA ALA A 199 -27.23 86.20 1.00
C ALA A 199 -28.59 85.85 1.62
N ASP A 200 -29.48 85.31 0.81
CA ASP A 200 -30.82 84.92 1.21
C ASP A 200 -30.81 83.43 1.67
N GLU A 201 -31.93 82.96 2.20
CA GLU A 201 -32.13 81.61 2.69
C GLU A 201 -31.83 80.53 1.60
N ALA A 202 -32.10 80.89 0.31
CA ALA A 202 -31.79 80.00 -0.83
C ALA A 202 -30.28 79.90 -1.11
N ASP A 203 -29.50 80.97 -0.84
CA ASP A 203 -28.04 80.97 -0.97
C ASP A 203 -27.41 80.12 0.14
N ILE A 204 -27.89 80.21 1.36
CA ILE A 204 -27.47 79.45 2.50
C ILE A 204 -27.77 77.95 2.26
N GLY A 205 -29.01 77.63 1.85
CA GLY A 205 -29.43 76.24 1.56
C GLY A 205 -28.64 75.57 0.42
N LEU A 206 -28.33 76.33 -0.67
CA LEU A 206 -27.50 75.85 -1.76
C LEU A 206 -26.06 75.56 -1.31
N LYS A 207 -25.49 76.42 -0.44
CA LYS A 207 -24.15 76.11 0.12
C LYS A 207 -24.14 74.90 1.00
N GLU A 208 -25.13 74.68 1.82
CA GLU A 208 -25.31 73.45 2.64
C GLU A 208 -25.52 72.21 1.75
N GLU A 209 -26.34 72.33 0.68
CA GLU A 209 -26.55 71.27 -0.29
C GLU A 209 -25.23 70.84 -0.96
N VAL A 210 -24.42 71.78 -1.44
CA VAL A 210 -23.12 71.60 -2.03
C VAL A 210 -22.17 70.86 -1.05
N GLN A 211 -22.13 71.29 0.21
CA GLN A 211 -21.31 70.68 1.25
C GLN A 211 -21.75 69.24 1.52
N ASN A 212 -23.04 69.01 1.69
CA ASN A 212 -23.61 67.69 1.95
C ASN A 212 -23.40 66.73 0.76
N LEU A 213 -23.55 67.22 -0.47
CA LEU A 213 -23.30 66.40 -1.67
C LEU A 213 -21.80 66.02 -1.80
N LYS A 214 -20.89 66.99 -1.53
CA LYS A 214 -19.44 66.73 -1.52
C LYS A 214 -19.07 65.64 -0.50
N GLU A 215 -19.58 65.73 0.70
CA GLU A 215 -19.34 64.75 1.75
C GLU A 215 -19.94 63.40 1.38
N THR A 216 -21.15 63.36 0.83
CA THR A 216 -21.80 62.13 0.35
C THR A 216 -21.00 61.46 -0.78
N ILE A 217 -20.50 62.24 -1.75
CA ILE A 217 -19.66 61.75 -2.85
C ILE A 217 -18.36 61.19 -2.30
N ARG A 218 -17.71 61.87 -1.34
CA ARG A 218 -16.50 61.33 -0.69
C ARG A 218 -16.74 59.97 -0.02
N GLN A 219 -17.83 59.84 0.75
CA GLN A 219 -18.18 58.58 1.44
C GLN A 219 -18.53 57.48 0.45
N LEU A 220 -19.23 57.81 -0.64
CA LEU A 220 -19.53 56.81 -1.70
C LEU A 220 -18.26 56.34 -2.41
N GLN A 221 -17.34 57.25 -2.69
CA GLN A 221 -16.05 56.91 -3.29
C GLN A 221 -15.25 55.94 -2.40
N GLU A 222 -15.15 56.25 -1.10
CA GLU A 222 -14.46 55.39 -0.14
C GLU A 222 -15.09 54.01 -0.07
N LYS A 223 -16.43 53.90 -0.09
CA LYS A 223 -17.15 52.64 -0.11
C LYS A 223 -16.93 51.87 -1.40
N LEU A 224 -16.93 52.51 -2.55
CA LEU A 224 -16.66 51.95 -3.85
C LEU A 224 -15.25 51.37 -3.92
N ASP A 225 -14.25 52.08 -3.42
CA ASP A 225 -12.86 51.62 -3.42
C ASP A 225 -12.66 50.45 -2.47
N CYS A 226 -13.32 50.48 -1.30
CA CYS A 226 -13.31 49.34 -0.37
C CYS A 226 -13.99 48.08 -0.98
N ALA A 227 -15.15 48.25 -1.63
CA ALA A 227 -15.87 47.19 -2.26
C ALA A 227 -15.08 46.58 -3.44
N LYS A 228 -14.41 47.41 -4.27
CA LYS A 228 -13.50 46.93 -5.34
C LYS A 228 -12.32 46.18 -4.77
N ALA A 229 -11.70 46.66 -3.69
CA ALA A 229 -10.60 45.95 -3.04
C ALA A 229 -11.06 44.56 -2.51
N THR A 230 -12.27 44.51 -1.93
CA THR A 230 -12.87 43.27 -1.48
C THR A 230 -13.14 42.28 -2.64
N TYR A 231 -13.67 42.80 -3.77
CA TYR A 231 -13.90 41.98 -4.97
C TYR A 231 -12.61 41.38 -5.50
N ASN A 232 -11.55 42.17 -5.63
CA ASN A 232 -10.25 41.69 -6.09
C ASN A 232 -9.65 40.66 -5.13
N ALA A 233 -9.85 40.79 -3.82
CA ALA A 233 -9.41 39.81 -2.82
C ALA A 233 -10.17 38.48 -2.94
N LEU A 234 -11.49 38.53 -3.17
CA LEU A 234 -12.32 37.35 -3.42
C LEU A 234 -11.91 36.65 -4.73
N GLU A 235 -11.65 37.40 -5.79
CA GLU A 235 -11.17 36.87 -7.07
C GLU A 235 -9.83 36.10 -6.89
N ALA A 236 -8.86 36.73 -6.22
CA ALA A 236 -7.58 36.07 -5.92
C ALA A 236 -7.73 34.82 -5.08
N ALA A 237 -8.65 34.82 -4.10
CA ALA A 237 -8.95 33.67 -3.28
C ALA A 237 -9.65 32.54 -4.10
N SER A 238 -10.57 32.89 -5.02
CA SER A 238 -11.24 31.95 -5.92
C SER A 238 -10.25 31.26 -6.83
N ILE A 239 -9.30 32.00 -7.41
CA ILE A 239 -8.22 31.38 -8.22
C ILE A 239 -7.41 30.39 -7.41
N LYS A 240 -7.05 30.72 -6.17
CA LYS A 240 -6.31 29.82 -5.29
C LYS A 240 -7.09 28.55 -4.96
N ILE A 241 -8.39 28.67 -4.65
CA ILE A 241 -9.25 27.51 -4.41
C ILE A 241 -9.36 26.64 -5.67
N ALA A 242 -9.43 27.22 -6.86
CA ALA A 242 -9.47 26.47 -8.12
C ALA A 242 -8.19 25.64 -8.35
N LEU A 243 -7.02 26.19 -8.02
CA LEU A 243 -5.74 25.48 -8.08
C LEU A 243 -5.70 24.32 -7.05
N ASP A 244 -6.07 24.62 -5.80
CA ASP A 244 -6.13 23.60 -4.75
C ASP A 244 -7.10 22.47 -5.09
N LEU A 245 -8.22 22.78 -5.76
CA LEU A 245 -9.20 21.80 -6.24
C LEU A 245 -8.59 20.89 -7.29
N ALA A 246 -7.92 21.45 -8.30
CA ALA A 246 -7.25 20.68 -9.35
C ALA A 246 -6.17 19.72 -8.77
N ASP A 247 -5.40 20.20 -7.79
CA ASP A 247 -4.40 19.37 -7.10
C ASP A 247 -5.05 18.22 -6.31
N LYS A 248 -6.20 18.46 -5.67
CA LYS A 248 -6.95 17.41 -4.97
C LYS A 248 -7.54 16.38 -5.93
N GLU A 249 -8.07 16.81 -7.07
CA GLU A 249 -8.59 15.92 -8.11
C GLU A 249 -7.50 15.03 -8.69
N HIS A 250 -6.34 15.58 -9.02
CA HIS A 250 -5.20 14.83 -9.50
C HIS A 250 -4.68 13.82 -8.46
N SER A 251 -4.60 14.24 -7.18
CA SER A 251 -4.21 13.35 -6.07
C SER A 251 -5.20 12.21 -5.89
N LEU A 252 -6.50 12.49 -5.98
CA LEU A 252 -7.57 11.52 -5.87
C LEU A 252 -7.52 10.47 -6.98
N GLU A 253 -7.39 10.90 -8.23
CA GLU A 253 -7.25 10.02 -9.38
C GLU A 253 -6.04 9.08 -9.23
N THR A 254 -4.91 9.63 -8.82
CA THR A 254 -3.67 8.86 -8.58
C THR A 254 -3.84 7.82 -7.48
N ASP A 255 -4.49 8.18 -6.37
CA ASP A 255 -4.71 7.26 -5.23
C ASP A 255 -5.73 6.16 -5.60
N ILE A 256 -6.79 6.46 -6.34
CA ILE A 256 -7.76 5.47 -6.84
C ILE A 256 -7.07 4.50 -7.78
N ARG A 257 -6.34 4.99 -8.78
CA ARG A 257 -5.58 4.17 -9.72
C ARG A 257 -4.59 3.23 -9.03
N ALA A 258 -3.91 3.71 -7.99
CA ALA A 258 -2.99 2.88 -7.22
C ALA A 258 -3.71 1.77 -6.46
N LEU A 259 -4.89 2.05 -5.88
CA LEU A 259 -5.70 1.04 -5.19
C LEU A 259 -6.24 -0.01 -6.18
N GLU A 260 -6.66 0.40 -7.37
CA GLU A 260 -7.10 -0.50 -8.45
C GLU A 260 -5.97 -1.42 -8.92
N MET A 261 -4.76 -0.88 -9.15
CA MET A 261 -3.60 -1.70 -9.49
C MET A 261 -3.27 -2.72 -8.40
N ARG A 262 -3.39 -2.35 -7.12
CA ARG A 262 -3.20 -3.28 -6.00
C ARG A 262 -4.24 -4.40 -6.00
N SER A 263 -5.50 -4.08 -6.24
CA SER A 263 -6.57 -5.09 -6.30
C SER A 263 -6.40 -6.06 -7.48
N ALA A 264 -5.86 -5.57 -8.60
CA ALA A 264 -5.54 -6.41 -9.76
C ALA A 264 -4.35 -7.36 -9.51
N LEU A 265 -3.41 -6.96 -8.63
CA LEU A 265 -2.27 -7.78 -8.23
C LEU A 265 -2.59 -8.76 -7.10
N GLU A 266 -3.73 -8.62 -6.42
CA GLU A 266 -4.15 -9.63 -5.44
C GLU A 266 -4.35 -10.97 -6.18
N PRO A 267 -3.59 -12.02 -5.82
CA PRO A 267 -3.77 -13.32 -6.44
C PRO A 267 -5.22 -13.72 -6.25
N LYS A 268 -5.91 -14.02 -7.35
CA LYS A 268 -7.28 -14.58 -7.30
C LYS A 268 -7.23 -15.70 -6.28
N ARG A 269 -7.89 -15.52 -5.17
CA ARG A 269 -7.90 -16.42 -4.03
C ARG A 269 -8.24 -17.80 -4.55
N LEU A 270 -7.22 -18.66 -4.71
CA LEU A 270 -7.42 -20.10 -4.96
C LEU A 270 -8.19 -20.62 -3.75
N GLN A 271 -9.50 -20.71 -3.92
CA GLN A 271 -10.43 -21.17 -2.91
C GLN A 271 -10.08 -22.61 -2.58
N GLY A 272 -9.66 -22.84 -1.32
CA GLY A 272 -9.89 -24.12 -0.64
C GLY A 272 -9.08 -25.36 -1.08
N THR A 273 -8.62 -25.43 -2.31
CA THR A 273 -8.03 -26.64 -2.90
C THR A 273 -6.63 -26.97 -2.44
N GLU A 274 -5.79 -25.97 -2.11
CA GLU A 274 -4.42 -26.23 -1.66
C GLU A 274 -4.32 -26.85 -0.25
N LYS A 275 -5.24 -26.50 0.67
CA LYS A 275 -5.25 -27.08 2.01
C LYS A 275 -5.52 -28.59 1.99
N ASN A 276 -6.39 -29.02 1.09
CA ASN A 276 -6.74 -30.43 0.95
C ASN A 276 -5.64 -31.26 0.24
N LEU A 277 -4.91 -30.65 -0.70
CA LEU A 277 -3.82 -31.34 -1.42
C LEU A 277 -2.59 -31.63 -0.53
N VAL A 278 -2.24 -30.74 0.39
CA VAL A 278 -1.12 -30.96 1.32
C VAL A 278 -1.49 -32.00 2.38
N LEU A 279 -2.72 -31.95 2.91
CA LEU A 279 -3.22 -32.93 3.87
C LEU A 279 -3.41 -34.32 3.20
N ALA A 280 -3.91 -34.36 1.97
CA ALA A 280 -4.06 -35.60 1.22
C ALA A 280 -2.70 -36.28 0.92
N ARG A 281 -1.68 -35.49 0.50
CA ARG A 281 -0.33 -36.04 0.28
C ARG A 281 0.33 -36.59 1.57
N VAL A 282 0.05 -35.98 2.72
CA VAL A 282 0.58 -36.46 4.01
C VAL A 282 -0.13 -37.72 4.48
N SER A 283 -1.43 -37.89 4.17
CA SER A 283 -2.20 -39.09 4.52
C SER A 283 -1.91 -40.32 3.62
N ASP A 284 -1.51 -40.10 2.35
CA ASP A 284 -1.18 -41.16 1.41
C ASP A 284 0.25 -41.72 1.57
N GLU A 285 1.16 -40.97 2.23
CA GLU A 285 2.55 -41.35 2.47
C GLU A 285 2.79 -42.10 3.81
N VAL A 286 1.76 -42.29 4.64
CA VAL A 286 1.89 -43.18 5.84
C VAL A 286 1.64 -44.59 5.41
N PRO A 287 2.67 -45.49 5.38
CA PRO A 287 2.44 -46.88 5.11
C PRO A 287 1.52 -47.46 6.20
N LYS A 288 0.39 -48.01 5.79
CA LYS A 288 -0.46 -48.79 6.69
C LYS A 288 0.39 -50.00 7.10
N THR A 289 0.95 -49.96 8.30
CA THR A 289 1.47 -51.15 8.98
C THR A 289 0.26 -52.01 9.26
N GLU A 290 0.04 -53.01 8.39
CA GLU A 290 -0.82 -54.13 8.72
C GLU A 290 -0.21 -54.87 9.90
N MET A 291 -1.00 -55.01 10.98
CA MET A 291 -0.72 -55.93 12.10
C MET A 291 -0.91 -57.36 11.68
#